data_f1f41542bbb3d94092536ad3ec554969
#
_entry.id   f1f41542bbb3d94092536ad3ec554969
#
_cell.length_a   1.000
_cell.length_b   1.000
_cell.length_c   1.000
_cell.angle_alpha   90.00
_cell.angle_beta   90.00
_cell.angle_gamma   90.00
#
_symmetry.space_group_name_H-M   'P 1'
#
loop_
_entity.id
_entity.type
_entity.pdbx_description
1 polymer ?
#
loop_
_entity_poly.entity_id
_entity_poly.type
_entity_poly.pdbx_seq_one_letter_code
_entity_poly.pdbx_strand_id
1 'polypeptide(L)'
;IAETQALARIAAEKVEVSYEQLSVAASIAAARADDAPEIHENAPGTLIYDWEIGDEAATDAGLAGAAHVTTLDVINNRLSPNPMEPRSAVATYDDSEEHYTLYTTSQNPHVARLVLSAFYNVAPEHKLRVIAPDVGGGFGAKIYIYPEEITCLWASMKTNRSVKWTSDRSEAFLTDAHGRDHVTTAKMGFDSSGKIVGFKVDTLANLGAYMSLFSSSVPTYLYAPLLSGQYNIDN
;
A
#
# COMPACT_ATOMS: atom_id res chain seq x y z
N ILE A 1 11.89 15.45 -18.74
CA ILE A 1 10.72 15.89 -19.53
C ILE A 1 11.19 16.20 -20.92
N ALA A 2 10.45 15.81 -21.94
CA ALA A 2 10.76 16.08 -23.33
C ALA A 2 9.45 16.27 -24.12
N GLU A 3 9.57 16.72 -25.38
CA GLU A 3 8.42 16.99 -26.25
C GLU A 3 7.69 15.72 -26.70
N THR A 4 8.39 14.58 -26.73
CA THR A 4 7.82 13.26 -27.08
C THR A 4 8.26 12.19 -26.10
N GLN A 5 7.50 11.10 -26.00
CA GLN A 5 7.86 9.94 -25.17
C GLN A 5 9.21 9.33 -25.58
N ALA A 6 9.47 9.25 -26.88
CA ALA A 6 10.74 8.71 -27.39
C ALA A 6 11.95 9.56 -26.92
N LEU A 7 11.84 10.88 -27.03
CA LEU A 7 12.88 11.80 -26.55
C LEU A 7 13.02 11.75 -25.01
N ALA A 8 11.93 11.58 -24.29
CA ALA A 8 11.96 11.43 -22.84
C ALA A 8 12.72 10.16 -22.42
N ARG A 9 12.49 9.03 -23.11
CA ARG A 9 13.24 7.78 -22.88
C ARG A 9 14.73 7.92 -23.18
N ILE A 10 15.08 8.48 -24.33
CA ILE A 10 16.48 8.76 -24.69
C ILE A 10 17.16 9.67 -23.65
N ALA A 11 16.44 10.66 -23.14
CA ALA A 11 16.97 11.54 -22.11
C ALA A 11 17.15 10.82 -20.76
N ALA A 12 16.20 9.94 -20.39
CA ALA A 12 16.31 9.13 -19.18
C ALA A 12 17.51 8.18 -19.20
N GLU A 13 17.81 7.56 -20.34
CA GLU A 13 18.97 6.68 -20.53
C GLU A 13 20.32 7.40 -20.36
N LYS A 14 20.33 8.73 -20.44
CA LYS A 14 21.54 9.55 -20.21
C LYS A 14 21.75 9.94 -18.75
N VAL A 15 20.81 9.61 -17.88
CA VAL A 15 20.93 9.86 -16.44
C VAL A 15 21.78 8.74 -15.84
N GLU A 16 22.97 9.09 -15.39
CA GLU A 16 23.86 8.18 -14.68
C GLU A 16 23.52 8.22 -13.18
N VAL A 17 23.19 7.05 -12.60
CA VAL A 17 22.91 6.92 -11.18
C VAL A 17 23.94 6.00 -10.55
N SER A 18 24.66 6.52 -9.55
CA SER A 18 25.57 5.72 -8.74
C SER A 18 24.85 5.24 -7.50
N TYR A 19 24.84 3.93 -7.26
CA TYR A 19 24.21 3.31 -6.12
C TYR A 19 25.24 2.76 -5.14
N GLU A 20 25.07 3.08 -3.86
CA GLU A 20 25.71 2.37 -2.75
C GLU A 20 24.70 1.35 -2.21
N GLN A 21 25.03 0.07 -2.36
CA GLN A 21 24.13 -1.00 -1.92
C GLN A 21 24.25 -1.20 -0.41
N LEU A 22 23.13 -1.05 0.29
CA LEU A 22 23.01 -1.31 1.72
C LEU A 22 22.51 -2.75 1.99
N SER A 23 22.63 -3.19 3.25
CA SER A 23 22.04 -4.45 3.69
C SER A 23 20.54 -4.44 3.55
N VAL A 24 19.94 -5.59 3.23
CA VAL A 24 18.52 -5.73 2.93
C VAL A 24 17.86 -6.80 3.80
N ALA A 25 16.62 -6.55 4.21
CA ALA A 25 15.71 -7.53 4.82
C ALA A 25 14.51 -7.77 3.88
N ALA A 26 14.65 -8.71 2.95
CA ALA A 26 13.69 -8.89 1.85
C ALA A 26 12.47 -9.77 2.22
N SER A 27 12.43 -10.39 3.40
CA SER A 27 11.33 -11.22 3.86
C SER A 27 11.02 -10.98 5.33
N ILE A 28 9.83 -11.38 5.77
CA ILE A 28 9.45 -11.31 7.20
C ILE A 28 10.47 -12.07 8.07
N ALA A 29 10.91 -13.25 7.64
CA ALA A 29 11.89 -14.03 8.39
C ALA A 29 13.23 -13.30 8.51
N ALA A 30 13.72 -12.70 7.41
CA ALA A 30 14.95 -11.90 7.42
C ALA A 30 14.81 -10.62 8.26
N ALA A 31 13.65 -9.98 8.23
CA ALA A 31 13.38 -8.77 9.00
C ALA A 31 13.25 -9.03 10.52
N ARG A 32 12.93 -10.26 10.92
CA ARG A 32 12.78 -10.68 12.32
C ARG A 32 13.97 -11.49 12.86
N ALA A 33 15.02 -11.67 12.07
CA ALA A 33 16.24 -12.32 12.55
C ALA A 33 16.98 -11.45 13.55
N ASP A 34 17.73 -12.05 14.46
CA ASP A 34 18.49 -11.33 15.51
C ASP A 34 19.56 -10.41 14.92
N ASP A 35 20.05 -10.70 13.74
CA ASP A 35 21.04 -9.94 12.98
C ASP A 35 20.43 -9.12 11.82
N ALA A 36 19.11 -8.90 11.84
CA ALA A 36 18.42 -8.12 10.81
C ALA A 36 18.99 -6.70 10.73
N PRO A 37 19.22 -6.18 9.50
CA PRO A 37 19.68 -4.81 9.35
C PRO A 37 18.57 -3.83 9.76
N GLU A 38 18.95 -2.77 10.44
CA GLU A 38 18.03 -1.66 10.71
C GLU A 38 17.77 -0.88 9.41
N ILE A 39 16.52 -0.87 8.97
CA ILE A 39 16.12 -0.21 7.71
C ILE A 39 15.80 1.28 7.96
N HIS A 40 15.20 1.59 9.10
CA HIS A 40 14.85 2.95 9.51
C HIS A 40 15.11 3.16 10.99
N GLU A 41 15.80 4.24 11.35
CA GLU A 41 16.14 4.60 12.74
C GLU A 41 14.92 4.70 13.67
N ASN A 42 13.75 5.06 13.15
CA ASN A 42 12.50 5.18 13.89
C ASN A 42 11.66 3.90 13.91
N ALA A 43 12.20 2.80 13.38
CA ALA A 43 11.59 1.47 13.41
C ALA A 43 12.60 0.41 13.89
N PRO A 44 13.03 0.46 15.18
CA PRO A 44 14.01 -0.46 15.72
C PRO A 44 13.55 -1.92 15.59
N GLY A 45 14.48 -2.80 15.21
CA GLY A 45 14.17 -4.21 14.96
C GLY A 45 13.17 -4.43 13.83
N THR A 46 13.05 -3.47 12.91
CA THR A 46 12.12 -3.47 11.77
C THR A 46 10.63 -3.57 12.13
N LEU A 47 10.29 -3.41 13.42
CA LEU A 47 8.91 -3.39 13.89
C LEU A 47 8.37 -1.96 13.84
N ILE A 48 7.35 -1.73 13.00
CA ILE A 48 6.74 -0.40 12.85
C ILE A 48 5.75 -0.15 13.98
N TYR A 49 4.91 -1.12 14.30
CA TYR A 49 3.97 -1.10 15.42
C TYR A 49 3.49 -2.53 15.73
N ASP A 50 3.01 -2.70 16.94
CA ASP A 50 2.24 -3.85 17.38
C ASP A 50 0.80 -3.38 17.66
N TRP A 51 -0.19 -4.17 17.22
CA TRP A 51 -1.59 -3.78 17.28
C TRP A 51 -2.47 -5.00 17.52
N GLU A 52 -3.43 -4.86 18.41
CA GLU A 52 -4.36 -5.92 18.75
C GLU A 52 -5.82 -5.41 18.78
N ILE A 53 -6.75 -6.32 18.62
CA ILE A 53 -8.19 -6.10 18.77
C ILE A 53 -8.82 -7.37 19.34
N GLY A 54 -9.77 -7.21 20.26
CA GLY A 54 -10.47 -8.29 20.94
C GLY A 54 -10.13 -8.34 22.42
N ASP A 55 -10.52 -9.45 23.06
CA ASP A 55 -10.22 -9.74 24.47
C ASP A 55 -9.30 -10.98 24.54
N GLU A 56 -8.00 -10.74 24.67
CA GLU A 56 -7.01 -11.81 24.73
C GLU A 56 -7.26 -12.78 25.90
N ALA A 57 -7.59 -12.25 27.08
CA ALA A 57 -7.80 -13.07 28.26
C ALA A 57 -9.02 -13.99 28.11
N ALA A 58 -10.13 -13.47 27.57
CA ALA A 58 -11.34 -14.26 27.28
C ALA A 58 -11.09 -15.30 26.19
N THR A 59 -10.36 -14.91 25.13
CA THR A 59 -9.97 -15.84 24.04
C THR A 59 -9.10 -16.97 24.54
N ASP A 60 -8.05 -16.67 25.32
CA ASP A 60 -7.15 -17.67 25.88
C ASP A 60 -7.89 -18.62 26.86
N ALA A 61 -8.82 -18.09 27.68
CA ALA A 61 -9.66 -18.90 28.53
C ALA A 61 -10.60 -19.81 27.72
N GLY A 62 -11.18 -19.31 26.64
CA GLY A 62 -12.00 -20.08 25.70
C GLY A 62 -11.22 -21.22 25.04
N LEU A 63 -10.03 -20.95 24.56
CA LEU A 63 -9.13 -21.96 23.98
C LEU A 63 -8.69 -23.00 25.01
N ALA A 64 -8.36 -22.59 26.24
CA ALA A 64 -7.95 -23.51 27.31
C ALA A 64 -9.08 -24.44 27.75
N GLY A 65 -10.35 -23.97 27.71
CA GLY A 65 -11.53 -24.76 28.05
C GLY A 65 -12.13 -25.55 26.88
N ALA A 66 -11.59 -25.41 25.68
CA ALA A 66 -12.11 -26.08 24.49
C ALA A 66 -11.98 -27.59 24.54
N ALA A 67 -12.98 -28.32 24.07
CA ALA A 67 -12.89 -29.77 23.89
C ALA A 67 -11.97 -30.17 22.73
N HIS A 68 -11.83 -29.29 21.76
CA HIS A 68 -10.94 -29.47 20.61
C HIS A 68 -10.36 -28.13 20.18
N VAL A 69 -9.05 -28.09 19.89
CA VAL A 69 -8.35 -26.91 19.35
C VAL A 69 -7.65 -27.30 18.06
N THR A 70 -7.87 -26.50 17.02
CA THR A 70 -7.15 -26.60 15.75
C THR A 70 -6.24 -25.40 15.58
N THR A 71 -5.02 -25.64 15.12
CA THR A 71 -4.04 -24.60 14.75
C THR A 71 -3.73 -24.70 13.27
N LEU A 72 -3.64 -23.56 12.60
CA LEU A 72 -3.29 -23.46 11.18
C LEU A 72 -2.27 -22.34 10.97
N ASP A 73 -1.16 -22.68 10.34
CA ASP A 73 -0.16 -21.71 9.88
C ASP A 73 -0.37 -21.44 8.39
N VAL A 74 -0.45 -20.16 8.02
CA VAL A 74 -0.76 -19.73 6.66
C VAL A 74 0.25 -18.67 6.20
N ILE A 75 0.77 -18.86 5.01
CA ILE A 75 1.54 -17.82 4.31
C ILE A 75 0.70 -17.26 3.16
N ASN A 76 0.36 -15.99 3.26
CA ASN A 76 -0.28 -15.24 2.19
C ASN A 76 0.80 -14.42 1.48
N ASN A 77 1.40 -14.98 0.45
CA ASN A 77 2.58 -14.41 -0.20
C ASN A 77 2.28 -13.04 -0.85
N ARG A 78 3.34 -12.22 -1.00
CA ARG A 78 3.29 -10.93 -1.68
C ARG A 78 2.81 -11.08 -3.12
N LEU A 79 1.95 -10.15 -3.55
CA LEU A 79 1.45 -10.06 -4.93
C LEU A 79 1.63 -8.66 -5.50
N SER A 80 2.06 -8.59 -6.75
CA SER A 80 1.88 -7.41 -7.59
C SER A 80 0.46 -7.45 -8.19
N PRO A 81 -0.38 -6.43 -8.02
CA PRO A 81 -1.76 -6.41 -8.54
C PRO A 81 -1.85 -6.50 -10.06
N ASN A 82 -0.91 -5.91 -10.76
CA ASN A 82 -0.69 -6.02 -12.19
C ASN A 82 -1.94 -5.80 -13.07
N PRO A 83 -2.65 -4.66 -12.97
CA PRO A 83 -3.79 -4.35 -13.84
C PRO A 83 -3.37 -4.30 -15.31
N MET A 84 -4.28 -4.64 -16.22
CA MET A 84 -4.03 -4.62 -17.68
C MET A 84 -3.62 -3.22 -18.16
N GLU A 85 -4.24 -2.18 -17.63
CA GLU A 85 -3.82 -0.79 -17.81
C GLU A 85 -2.79 -0.41 -16.74
N PRO A 86 -1.52 -0.12 -17.09
CA PRO A 86 -0.54 0.44 -16.17
C PRO A 86 -0.99 1.82 -15.66
N ARG A 87 -0.32 2.32 -14.61
CA ARG A 87 -0.57 3.68 -14.11
C ARG A 87 -0.24 4.72 -15.18
N SER A 88 -1.03 5.77 -15.24
CA SER A 88 -0.75 6.93 -16.08
C SER A 88 -1.34 8.21 -15.49
N ALA A 89 -0.72 9.33 -15.83
CA ALA A 89 -1.14 10.65 -15.40
C ALA A 89 -0.98 11.67 -16.55
N VAL A 90 -1.92 12.60 -16.64
CA VAL A 90 -1.81 13.81 -17.46
C VAL A 90 -2.15 14.99 -16.58
N ALA A 91 -1.20 15.90 -16.41
CA ALA A 91 -1.40 17.13 -15.65
C ALA A 91 -1.43 18.33 -16.57
N THR A 92 -2.31 19.29 -16.26
CA THR A 92 -2.36 20.60 -16.89
C THR A 92 -2.40 21.68 -15.83
N TYR A 93 -1.81 22.82 -16.14
CA TYR A 93 -1.84 24.03 -15.31
C TYR A 93 -2.37 25.19 -16.13
N ASP A 94 -3.33 25.92 -15.56
CA ASP A 94 -3.84 27.16 -16.09
C ASP A 94 -3.27 28.33 -15.27
N ASP A 95 -2.36 29.07 -15.85
CA ASP A 95 -1.66 30.18 -15.21
C ASP A 95 -2.59 31.36 -14.87
N SER A 96 -3.65 31.57 -15.66
CA SER A 96 -4.59 32.66 -15.44
C SER A 96 -5.48 32.47 -14.22
N GLU A 97 -5.87 31.23 -13.97
CA GLU A 97 -6.71 30.81 -12.85
C GLU A 97 -5.89 30.18 -11.70
N GLU A 98 -4.59 29.98 -11.90
CA GLU A 98 -3.70 29.22 -11.00
C GLU A 98 -4.29 27.84 -10.66
N HIS A 99 -4.89 27.18 -11.65
CA HIS A 99 -5.67 25.98 -11.46
C HIS A 99 -4.98 24.76 -12.05
N TYR A 100 -4.93 23.68 -11.28
CA TYR A 100 -4.37 22.39 -11.69
C TYR A 100 -5.48 21.42 -12.06
N THR A 101 -5.29 20.69 -13.14
CA THR A 101 -6.12 19.51 -13.45
C THR A 101 -5.23 18.30 -13.66
N LEU A 102 -5.53 17.23 -12.91
CA LEU A 102 -4.86 15.94 -13.01
C LEU A 102 -5.86 14.90 -13.53
N TYR A 103 -5.59 14.33 -14.69
CA TYR A 103 -6.22 13.10 -15.14
C TYR A 103 -5.32 11.95 -14.74
N THR A 104 -5.84 10.98 -13.99
CA THR A 104 -5.04 9.85 -13.52
C THR A 104 -5.85 8.56 -13.41
N THR A 105 -5.17 7.44 -13.54
CA THR A 105 -5.75 6.11 -13.37
C THR A 105 -5.90 5.79 -11.87
N SER A 106 -6.85 6.45 -11.20
CA SER A 106 -7.05 6.34 -9.76
C SER A 106 -8.33 5.59 -9.41
N GLN A 107 -8.30 4.82 -8.31
CA GLN A 107 -9.48 4.19 -7.72
C GLN A 107 -10.28 5.15 -6.83
N ASN A 108 -9.69 6.27 -6.41
CA ASN A 108 -10.30 7.20 -5.46
C ASN A 108 -9.88 8.67 -5.68
N PRO A 109 -10.35 9.31 -6.76
CA PRO A 109 -9.93 10.66 -7.14
C PRO A 109 -10.19 11.72 -6.05
N HIS A 110 -11.18 11.52 -5.18
CA HIS A 110 -11.47 12.44 -4.07
C HIS A 110 -10.38 12.40 -3.00
N VAL A 111 -9.94 11.20 -2.60
CA VAL A 111 -8.82 11.04 -1.66
C VAL A 111 -7.52 11.54 -2.29
N ALA A 112 -7.30 11.27 -3.59
CA ALA A 112 -6.15 11.80 -4.32
C ALA A 112 -6.10 13.33 -4.25
N ARG A 113 -7.23 14.02 -4.48
CA ARG A 113 -7.33 15.48 -4.37
C ARG A 113 -7.00 15.97 -2.96
N LEU A 114 -7.59 15.33 -1.94
CA LEU A 114 -7.33 15.67 -0.54
C LEU A 114 -5.85 15.52 -0.18
N VAL A 115 -5.24 14.40 -0.55
CA VAL A 115 -3.84 14.11 -0.22
C VAL A 115 -2.88 15.05 -0.94
N LEU A 116 -3.11 15.31 -2.22
CA LEU A 116 -2.31 16.27 -3.01
C LEU A 116 -2.39 17.70 -2.43
N SER A 117 -3.55 18.09 -1.92
CA SER A 117 -3.75 19.40 -1.31
C SER A 117 -3.23 19.48 0.12
N ALA A 118 -3.72 18.62 1.02
CA ALA A 118 -3.49 18.74 2.45
C ALA A 118 -2.12 18.23 2.93
N PHE A 119 -1.55 17.22 2.26
CA PHE A 119 -0.30 16.61 2.69
C PHE A 119 0.89 16.99 1.80
N TYR A 120 0.71 17.00 0.50
CA TYR A 120 1.78 17.38 -0.43
C TYR A 120 1.81 18.87 -0.76
N ASN A 121 0.78 19.65 -0.36
CA ASN A 121 0.68 21.08 -0.58
C ASN A 121 0.92 21.51 -2.05
N VAL A 122 0.43 20.71 -2.99
CA VAL A 122 0.55 21.03 -4.43
C VAL A 122 -0.22 22.29 -4.76
N ALA A 123 -1.45 22.39 -4.29
CA ALA A 123 -2.32 23.54 -4.40
C ALA A 123 -3.46 23.48 -3.37
N PRO A 124 -4.12 24.58 -3.03
CA PRO A 124 -5.37 24.55 -2.27
C PRO A 124 -6.42 23.69 -2.98
N GLU A 125 -7.25 22.98 -2.24
CA GLU A 125 -8.19 21.99 -2.78
C GLU A 125 -9.12 22.57 -3.87
N HIS A 126 -9.54 23.83 -3.73
CA HIS A 126 -10.38 24.52 -4.72
C HIS A 126 -9.65 24.92 -6.00
N LYS A 127 -8.31 24.86 -6.02
CA LYS A 127 -7.44 25.08 -7.18
C LYS A 127 -6.97 23.78 -7.82
N LEU A 128 -7.44 22.62 -7.34
CA LEU A 128 -7.02 21.31 -7.80
C LEU A 128 -8.23 20.46 -8.20
N ARG A 129 -8.25 20.01 -9.44
CA ARG A 129 -9.22 19.06 -9.97
C ARG A 129 -8.53 17.74 -10.28
N VAL A 130 -9.04 16.63 -9.73
CA VAL A 130 -8.58 15.27 -10.04
C VAL A 130 -9.70 14.52 -10.74
N ILE A 131 -9.40 13.95 -11.89
CA ILE A 131 -10.34 13.23 -12.75
C ILE A 131 -9.80 11.82 -12.98
N ALA A 132 -10.58 10.83 -12.58
CA ALA A 132 -10.36 9.44 -12.98
C ALA A 132 -11.35 9.11 -14.10
N PRO A 133 -10.90 8.96 -15.36
CA PRO A 133 -11.73 8.46 -16.45
C PRO A 133 -12.02 6.95 -16.27
N ASP A 134 -12.47 6.27 -17.33
CA ASP A 134 -12.58 4.82 -17.29
C ASP A 134 -11.23 4.19 -17.03
N VAL A 135 -11.11 3.46 -15.91
CA VAL A 135 -9.85 2.89 -15.42
C VAL A 135 -9.81 1.39 -15.70
N GLY A 136 -8.75 0.95 -16.35
CA GLY A 136 -8.54 -0.44 -16.78
C GLY A 136 -8.03 -1.38 -15.67
N GLY A 137 -8.67 -1.33 -14.50
CA GLY A 137 -8.35 -2.09 -13.30
C GLY A 137 -7.36 -1.37 -12.39
N GLY A 138 -7.42 -1.68 -11.10
CA GLY A 138 -6.55 -1.10 -10.07
C GLY A 138 -6.10 -2.13 -9.03
N PHE A 139 -7.04 -2.96 -8.54
CA PHE A 139 -6.80 -4.05 -7.59
C PHE A 139 -6.01 -3.65 -6.35
N GLY A 140 -6.19 -2.39 -5.92
CA GLY A 140 -5.48 -1.79 -4.78
C GLY A 140 -4.24 -0.99 -5.16
N ALA A 141 -3.56 -1.25 -6.28
CA ALA A 141 -2.36 -0.50 -6.68
C ALA A 141 -2.63 0.96 -7.04
N LYS A 142 -3.84 1.29 -7.51
CA LYS A 142 -4.22 2.64 -7.93
C LYS A 142 -5.00 3.42 -6.85
N ILE A 143 -4.91 3.00 -5.59
CA ILE A 143 -5.47 3.73 -4.43
C ILE A 143 -4.51 4.85 -4.00
N TYR A 144 -3.23 4.62 -4.11
CA TYR A 144 -2.16 5.48 -3.60
C TYR A 144 -1.89 6.68 -4.51
N ILE A 145 -1.20 7.69 -3.97
CA ILE A 145 -0.58 8.76 -4.73
C ILE A 145 0.90 8.42 -4.90
N TYR A 146 1.36 8.52 -6.12
CA TYR A 146 2.74 8.20 -6.49
C TYR A 146 3.52 9.46 -6.90
N PRO A 147 4.85 9.44 -6.80
CA PRO A 147 5.69 10.59 -7.15
C PRO A 147 5.49 11.10 -8.58
N GLU A 148 5.12 10.23 -9.51
CA GLU A 148 4.93 10.57 -10.92
C GLU A 148 3.74 11.52 -11.13
N GLU A 149 2.66 11.35 -10.38
CA GLU A 149 1.49 12.23 -10.44
C GLU A 149 1.83 13.64 -9.95
N ILE A 150 2.57 13.72 -8.82
CA ILE A 150 3.05 14.98 -8.25
C ILE A 150 4.04 15.65 -9.20
N THR A 151 4.95 14.86 -9.78
CA THR A 151 5.94 15.34 -10.75
C THR A 151 5.27 15.89 -12.01
N CYS A 152 4.23 15.24 -12.51
CA CYS A 152 3.46 15.74 -13.66
C CYS A 152 2.79 17.09 -13.35
N LEU A 153 2.18 17.26 -12.17
CA LEU A 153 1.58 18.52 -11.72
C LEU A 153 2.63 19.63 -11.61
N TRP A 154 3.73 19.36 -10.92
CA TRP A 154 4.84 20.31 -10.79
C TRP A 154 5.41 20.71 -12.14
N ALA A 155 5.64 19.74 -13.03
CA ALA A 155 6.21 19.97 -14.34
C ALA A 155 5.27 20.76 -15.26
N SER A 156 3.95 20.52 -15.18
CA SER A 156 2.97 21.28 -15.96
C SER A 156 2.98 22.76 -15.59
N MET A 157 3.05 23.07 -14.30
CA MET A 157 3.18 24.44 -13.80
C MET A 157 4.51 25.07 -14.25
N LYS A 158 5.62 24.36 -14.12
CA LYS A 158 6.96 24.88 -14.49
C LYS A 158 7.11 25.17 -15.99
N THR A 159 6.47 24.37 -16.83
CA THR A 159 6.59 24.49 -18.29
C THR A 159 5.42 25.24 -18.94
N ASN A 160 4.37 25.50 -18.18
CA ASN A 160 3.08 26.00 -18.66
C ASN A 160 2.55 25.18 -19.85
N ARG A 161 2.70 23.85 -19.74
CA ARG A 161 2.29 22.87 -20.76
C ARG A 161 1.67 21.63 -20.09
N SER A 162 0.82 20.94 -20.84
CA SER A 162 0.36 19.64 -20.41
C SER A 162 1.52 18.64 -20.35
N VAL A 163 1.64 17.90 -19.26
CA VAL A 163 2.65 16.87 -19.04
C VAL A 163 1.98 15.52 -18.85
N LYS A 164 2.40 14.55 -19.64
CA LYS A 164 1.91 13.17 -19.58
C LYS A 164 3.03 12.23 -19.17
N TRP A 165 2.69 11.31 -18.28
CA TRP A 165 3.49 10.14 -17.96
C TRP A 165 2.65 8.87 -18.11
N THR A 166 3.27 7.77 -18.51
CA THR A 166 2.64 6.45 -18.57
C THR A 166 3.70 5.42 -18.19
N SER A 167 3.41 4.61 -17.18
CA SER A 167 4.23 3.50 -16.75
C SER A 167 4.34 2.44 -17.83
N ASP A 168 5.50 1.87 -18.00
CA ASP A 168 5.60 0.59 -18.69
C ASP A 168 5.40 -0.58 -17.72
N ARG A 169 5.31 -1.80 -18.24
CA ARG A 169 5.02 -2.98 -17.42
C ARG A 169 6.15 -3.34 -16.46
N SER A 170 7.40 -3.18 -16.88
CA SER A 170 8.57 -3.45 -16.05
C SER A 170 8.68 -2.45 -14.90
N GLU A 171 8.40 -1.17 -15.19
CA GLU A 171 8.34 -0.11 -14.19
C GLU A 171 7.21 -0.38 -13.17
N ALA A 172 6.02 -0.80 -13.63
CA ALA A 172 4.89 -1.12 -12.76
C ALA A 172 5.24 -2.26 -11.77
N PHE A 173 5.94 -3.30 -12.19
CA PHE A 173 6.39 -4.36 -11.28
C PHE A 173 7.35 -3.88 -10.19
N LEU A 174 8.13 -2.84 -10.46
CA LEU A 174 9.11 -2.31 -9.53
C LEU A 174 8.55 -1.24 -8.59
N THR A 175 7.56 -0.45 -9.05
CA THR A 175 7.13 0.78 -8.37
C THR A 175 5.71 0.76 -7.85
N ASP A 176 4.83 -0.10 -8.38
CA ASP A 176 3.45 -0.19 -7.90
C ASP A 176 3.42 -0.80 -6.48
N ALA A 177 2.51 -0.31 -5.65
CA ALA A 177 2.30 -0.88 -4.32
C ALA A 177 1.82 -2.33 -4.44
N HIS A 178 2.55 -3.23 -3.77
CA HIS A 178 2.19 -4.64 -3.67
C HIS A 178 1.14 -4.86 -2.59
N GLY A 179 0.47 -6.01 -2.64
CA GLY A 179 -0.48 -6.44 -1.63
C GLY A 179 -0.03 -7.69 -0.89
N ARG A 180 -0.73 -7.98 0.22
CA ARG A 180 -0.58 -9.21 1.02
C ARG A 180 0.77 -9.28 1.74
N ASP A 181 1.48 -10.42 1.69
CA ASP A 181 2.73 -10.70 2.40
C ASP A 181 2.53 -10.81 3.92
N HIS A 182 1.68 -11.75 4.31
CA HIS A 182 1.38 -12.04 5.70
C HIS A 182 1.81 -13.46 6.06
N VAL A 183 2.38 -13.62 7.25
CA VAL A 183 2.56 -14.91 7.92
C VAL A 183 1.63 -14.93 9.10
N THR A 184 0.71 -15.88 9.14
CA THR A 184 -0.39 -15.92 10.10
C THR A 184 -0.46 -17.27 10.77
N THR A 185 -0.57 -17.29 12.10
CA THR A 185 -0.98 -18.44 12.88
C THR A 185 -2.39 -18.22 13.41
N ALA A 186 -3.32 -19.08 13.07
CA ALA A 186 -4.69 -19.06 13.55
C ALA A 186 -4.97 -20.27 14.46
N LYS A 187 -5.63 -20.02 15.60
CA LYS A 187 -6.10 -21.05 16.52
C LYS A 187 -7.60 -20.92 16.73
N MET A 188 -8.32 -22.03 16.61
CA MET A 188 -9.76 -22.07 16.82
C MET A 188 -10.13 -23.19 17.77
N GLY A 189 -10.83 -22.85 18.86
CA GLY A 189 -11.30 -23.78 19.88
C GLY A 189 -12.79 -24.07 19.73
N PHE A 190 -13.16 -25.32 19.92
CA PHE A 190 -14.56 -25.80 19.86
C PHE A 190 -14.92 -26.50 21.16
N ASP A 191 -16.15 -26.32 21.62
CA ASP A 191 -16.72 -27.14 22.69
C ASP A 191 -17.13 -28.53 22.17
N SER A 192 -17.65 -29.37 23.08
CA SER A 192 -18.10 -30.75 22.73
C SER A 192 -19.29 -30.79 21.78
N SER A 193 -20.01 -29.68 21.60
CA SER A 193 -21.14 -29.56 20.66
C SER A 193 -20.70 -29.02 19.29
N GLY A 194 -19.44 -28.58 19.15
CA GLY A 194 -18.91 -27.97 17.95
C GLY A 194 -19.11 -26.45 17.86
N LYS A 195 -19.55 -25.80 18.95
CA LYS A 195 -19.61 -24.33 19.02
C LYS A 195 -18.20 -23.76 19.15
N ILE A 196 -17.90 -22.70 18.41
CA ILE A 196 -16.63 -21.95 18.52
C ILE A 196 -16.64 -21.21 19.87
N VAL A 197 -15.58 -21.43 20.67
CA VAL A 197 -15.42 -20.84 22.02
C VAL A 197 -14.20 -19.94 22.14
N GLY A 198 -13.35 -19.90 21.13
CA GLY A 198 -12.22 -18.98 21.04
C GLY A 198 -11.60 -19.00 19.65
N PHE A 199 -11.22 -17.82 19.18
CA PHE A 199 -10.53 -17.64 17.89
C PHE A 199 -9.41 -16.62 18.03
N LYS A 200 -8.14 -17.08 17.99
CA LYS A 200 -6.94 -16.26 18.09
C LYS A 200 -6.18 -16.28 16.77
N VAL A 201 -5.80 -15.10 16.31
CA VAL A 201 -5.05 -14.92 15.06
C VAL A 201 -3.87 -13.99 15.30
N ASP A 202 -2.67 -14.52 15.09
CA ASP A 202 -1.42 -13.77 15.16
C ASP A 202 -0.88 -13.60 13.73
N THR A 203 -0.69 -12.35 13.29
CA THR A 203 -0.26 -12.04 11.93
C THR A 203 0.95 -11.12 11.92
N LEU A 204 2.01 -11.53 11.24
CA LEU A 204 3.10 -10.64 10.84
C LEU A 204 2.85 -10.16 9.41
N ALA A 205 2.71 -8.85 9.23
CA ALA A 205 2.48 -8.22 7.93
C ALA A 205 3.71 -7.45 7.47
N ASN A 206 4.23 -7.78 6.29
CA ASN A 206 5.35 -7.06 5.69
C ASN A 206 4.86 -5.82 4.92
N LEU A 207 5.07 -4.65 5.49
CA LEU A 207 4.68 -3.38 4.87
C LEU A 207 5.67 -2.89 3.80
N GLY A 208 6.80 -3.58 3.64
CA GLY A 208 7.89 -3.16 2.75
C GLY A 208 8.79 -2.10 3.37
N ALA A 209 9.77 -1.61 2.59
CA ALA A 209 10.74 -0.63 3.06
C ALA A 209 10.14 0.77 3.28
N TYR A 210 9.01 1.08 2.66
CA TYR A 210 8.32 2.36 2.76
C TYR A 210 6.82 2.16 2.95
N MET A 211 6.23 2.96 3.84
CA MET A 211 4.78 2.94 4.03
C MET A 211 4.09 3.76 2.94
N SER A 212 3.14 3.15 2.25
CA SER A 212 2.21 3.86 1.39
C SER A 212 1.02 4.41 2.21
N LEU A 213 0.17 5.21 1.58
CA LEU A 213 -0.95 5.90 2.24
C LEU A 213 -1.84 5.00 3.11
N PHE A 214 -2.11 3.76 2.70
CA PHE A 214 -2.99 2.82 3.40
C PHE A 214 -2.30 1.54 3.89
N SER A 215 -0.98 1.45 3.81
CA SER A 215 -0.26 0.23 4.15
C SER A 215 -0.45 -0.19 5.62
N SER A 216 -0.57 0.76 6.54
CA SER A 216 -0.85 0.47 7.95
C SER A 216 -2.29 0.05 8.20
N SER A 217 -3.24 0.52 7.41
CA SER A 217 -4.68 0.29 7.59
C SER A 217 -5.13 -1.09 7.13
N VAL A 218 -4.55 -1.56 6.01
CA VAL A 218 -4.95 -2.81 5.36
C VAL A 218 -4.76 -4.02 6.26
N PRO A 219 -3.59 -4.25 6.90
CA PRO A 219 -3.39 -5.41 7.77
C PRO A 219 -4.01 -5.26 9.17
N THR A 220 -4.53 -4.11 9.53
CA THR A 220 -5.13 -3.84 10.84
C THR A 220 -6.66 -3.74 10.76
N TYR A 221 -7.21 -2.57 10.94
CA TYR A 221 -8.66 -2.37 11.08
C TYR A 221 -9.48 -2.66 9.80
N LEU A 222 -8.85 -2.78 8.63
CA LEU A 222 -9.54 -3.23 7.42
C LEU A 222 -9.51 -4.76 7.23
N TYR A 223 -8.68 -5.48 7.97
CA TYR A 223 -8.52 -6.93 7.91
C TYR A 223 -9.08 -7.63 9.14
N ALA A 224 -8.57 -7.30 10.33
CA ALA A 224 -8.86 -8.03 11.55
C ALA A 224 -10.36 -8.05 11.94
N PRO A 225 -11.14 -6.95 11.80
CA PRO A 225 -12.57 -6.97 12.12
C PRO A 225 -13.42 -7.89 11.22
N LEU A 226 -12.85 -8.37 10.12
CA LEU A 226 -13.52 -9.24 9.15
C LEU A 226 -13.15 -10.72 9.30
N LEU A 227 -12.25 -11.07 10.22
CA LEU A 227 -11.71 -12.44 10.37
C LEU A 227 -12.77 -13.44 10.81
N SER A 228 -13.74 -13.05 11.65
CA SER A 228 -14.86 -13.92 12.03
C SER A 228 -15.83 -14.20 10.88
N GLY A 229 -15.75 -13.42 9.79
CA GLY A 229 -16.64 -13.55 8.65
C GLY A 229 -18.11 -13.39 9.06
N GLN A 230 -18.91 -14.42 8.75
CA GLN A 230 -20.34 -14.45 9.09
C GLN A 230 -20.66 -15.22 10.37
N TYR A 231 -19.62 -15.75 11.03
CA TYR A 231 -19.80 -16.53 12.25
C TYR A 231 -19.92 -15.62 13.47
N ASN A 232 -20.77 -16.00 14.41
CA ASN A 232 -20.84 -15.36 15.72
C ASN A 232 -19.80 -16.04 16.62
N ILE A 233 -18.71 -15.36 16.88
CA ILE A 233 -17.63 -15.83 17.74
C ILE A 233 -17.56 -14.86 18.91
N ASP A 234 -17.78 -15.37 20.11
CA ASP A 234 -17.88 -14.54 21.31
C ASP A 234 -16.50 -14.07 21.81
N ASN A 235 -15.44 -14.85 21.52
CA ASN A 235 -14.07 -14.61 21.99
C ASN A 235 -13.02 -14.99 20.95
#